data_c42d9888e15ef86316ba04ac900a133d
#
_entry.id   c42d9888e15ef86316ba04ac900a133d
#
_cell.length_a   1.000
_cell.length_b   1.000
_cell.length_c   1.000
_cell.angle_alpha   90.00
_cell.angle_beta   90.00
_cell.angle_gamma   90.00
#
_symmetry.space_group_name_H-M   'P 1'
#
loop_
_entity.id
_entity.type
_entity.pdbx_description
1 polymer ?
#
loop_
_entity_poly.entity_id
_entity_poly.type
_entity_poly.pdbx_seq_one_letter_code
_entity_poly.pdbx_strand_id
1 'polypeptide(L)'
;GYNWCNYSCDEIKALGRYDVTMKLPPVPRKGIYELRYKVLANSVRGTCQMYFGSDPENLPVTGIPVDLTIPVNHISTGWEQDTEDDIYNAEVDKRMRNNMIMKGIKSVNDEVAPRTEREKENCSRRIVTRQMMDPDKTYYIRFKSVLDSDRKELYMDYLEFVSKEIFDNPEKPEDIW
;
A
#
# COMPACT_ATOMS: atom_id res chain seq x y z
N GLY A 1 -11.45 -17.79 -10.95
CA GLY A 1 -10.61 -17.11 -11.91
C GLY A 1 -9.49 -16.38 -11.16
N TYR A 2 -8.27 -16.54 -11.61
CA TYR A 2 -7.14 -15.75 -11.07
C TYR A 2 -7.24 -14.37 -11.71
N ASN A 3 -7.51 -13.35 -10.90
CA ASN A 3 -7.32 -11.99 -11.35
C ASN A 3 -5.82 -11.70 -11.28
N TRP A 4 -5.21 -11.60 -12.43
CA TRP A 4 -3.84 -11.16 -12.55
C TRP A 4 -3.82 -9.68 -12.22
N CYS A 5 -3.10 -9.35 -11.17
CA CYS A 5 -2.80 -7.95 -10.89
C CYS A 5 -1.60 -7.54 -11.73
N ASN A 6 -1.56 -6.29 -12.13
CA ASN A 6 -0.38 -5.71 -12.75
C ASN A 6 0.71 -5.58 -11.69
N TYR A 7 1.45 -6.65 -11.47
CA TYR A 7 2.68 -6.64 -10.68
C TYR A 7 3.79 -5.99 -11.50
N SER A 8 4.62 -5.23 -10.80
CA SER A 8 5.74 -4.55 -11.47
C SER A 8 6.95 -5.43 -11.71
N CYS A 9 6.90 -6.72 -11.57
CA CYS A 9 7.85 -7.78 -11.93
C CYS A 9 7.69 -9.00 -11.02
N ASP A 10 8.51 -9.09 -9.96
CA ASP A 10 8.55 -10.21 -9.03
C ASP A 10 7.71 -9.94 -7.80
N GLU A 11 7.15 -10.96 -7.19
CA GLU A 11 6.46 -10.85 -5.91
C GLU A 11 7.21 -11.56 -4.80
N ILE A 12 7.17 -11.01 -3.61
CA ILE A 12 7.59 -11.69 -2.39
C ILE A 12 6.42 -12.48 -1.85
N LYS A 13 6.63 -13.78 -1.64
CA LYS A 13 5.63 -14.71 -1.14
C LYS A 13 6.11 -15.41 0.11
N ALA A 14 5.35 -15.30 1.20
CA ALA A 14 5.52 -16.11 2.39
C ALA A 14 4.27 -16.97 2.62
N LEU A 15 4.44 -18.28 2.75
CA LEU A 15 3.36 -19.25 2.95
C LEU A 15 3.26 -19.65 4.41
N GLY A 16 2.03 -19.86 4.88
CA GLY A 16 1.75 -20.23 6.26
C GLY A 16 1.89 -19.05 7.22
N ARG A 17 2.16 -19.35 8.49
CA ARG A 17 2.44 -18.31 9.48
C ARG A 17 3.74 -17.60 9.14
N TYR A 18 3.68 -16.30 8.97
CA TYR A 18 4.85 -15.49 8.69
C TYR A 18 5.11 -14.48 9.81
N ASP A 19 6.38 -14.20 9.98
CA ASP A 19 6.91 -13.15 10.83
C ASP A 19 8.23 -12.70 10.17
N VAL A 20 8.14 -11.72 9.28
CA VAL A 20 9.23 -11.32 8.40
C VAL A 20 9.60 -9.87 8.68
N THR A 21 10.85 -9.65 9.04
CA THR A 21 11.43 -8.32 9.19
C THR A 21 12.38 -8.04 8.02
N MET A 22 12.20 -6.90 7.38
CA MET A 22 13.03 -6.47 6.27
C MET A 22 13.71 -5.15 6.61
N LYS A 23 15.01 -5.09 6.30
CA LYS A 23 15.76 -3.84 6.29
C LYS A 23 15.42 -3.07 5.00
N LEU A 24 15.12 -1.81 5.13
CA LEU A 24 14.77 -0.94 4.01
C LEU A 24 15.98 -0.15 3.51
N PRO A 25 16.02 0.23 2.24
CA PRO A 25 17.01 1.17 1.74
C PRO A 25 16.86 2.53 2.45
N PRO A 26 17.93 3.34 2.52
CA PRO A 26 17.84 4.67 3.09
C PRO A 26 16.95 5.58 2.23
N VAL A 27 16.27 6.51 2.86
CA VAL A 27 15.60 7.61 2.14
C VAL A 27 16.66 8.55 1.55
N PRO A 28 16.40 9.20 0.40
CA PRO A 28 17.43 10.01 -0.27
C PRO A 28 17.76 11.31 0.46
N ARG A 29 16.85 11.82 1.27
CA ARG A 29 17.00 13.04 2.07
C ARG A 29 16.11 13.03 3.30
N LYS A 30 16.38 13.88 4.27
CA LYS A 30 15.52 14.06 5.45
C LYS A 30 14.21 14.73 5.04
N GLY A 31 13.10 14.12 5.43
CA GLY A 31 11.77 14.63 5.07
C GLY A 31 10.63 13.76 5.58
N ILE A 32 9.40 14.21 5.31
CA ILE A 32 8.21 13.41 5.58
C ILE A 32 7.98 12.47 4.40
N TYR A 33 7.87 11.18 4.71
CA TYR A 33 7.59 10.13 3.73
C TYR A 33 6.39 9.30 4.16
N GLU A 34 5.67 8.80 3.16
CA GLU A 34 4.83 7.63 3.29
C GLU A 34 5.63 6.39 2.91
N LEU A 35 5.61 5.38 3.78
CA LEU A 35 5.96 4.03 3.41
C LEU A 35 4.69 3.32 2.98
N ARG A 36 4.72 2.74 1.80
CA ARG A 36 3.59 2.03 1.19
C ARG A 36 3.99 0.65 0.76
N TYR A 37 3.03 -0.24 0.67
CA TYR A 37 3.20 -1.53 0.03
C TYR A 37 2.04 -1.83 -0.91
N LYS A 38 2.35 -2.48 -2.02
CA LYS A 38 1.34 -2.99 -2.94
C LYS A 38 1.01 -4.44 -2.59
N VAL A 39 -0.26 -4.74 -2.48
CA VAL A 39 -0.75 -6.04 -2.05
C VAL A 39 -2.02 -6.42 -2.81
N LEU A 40 -2.16 -7.71 -3.06
CA LEU A 40 -3.40 -8.30 -3.50
C LEU A 40 -4.17 -8.85 -2.31
N ALA A 41 -5.37 -8.36 -2.09
CA ALA A 41 -6.29 -8.94 -1.11
C ALA A 41 -7.05 -10.11 -1.71
N ASN A 42 -7.09 -11.24 -1.01
CA ASN A 42 -7.95 -12.36 -1.34
C ASN A 42 -8.17 -13.27 -0.11
N SER A 43 -9.11 -14.21 -0.21
CA SER A 43 -9.57 -15.03 0.91
C SER A 43 -8.50 -15.90 1.61
N VAL A 44 -7.31 -16.06 1.03
CA VAL A 44 -6.22 -16.87 1.62
C VAL A 44 -5.13 -16.01 2.29
N ARG A 45 -5.24 -14.68 2.26
CA ARG A 45 -4.18 -13.79 2.77
C ARG A 45 -4.13 -13.69 4.30
N GLY A 46 -5.27 -13.76 4.97
CA GLY A 46 -5.36 -13.62 6.42
C GLY A 46 -5.13 -12.20 6.93
N THR A 47 -4.91 -12.06 8.23
CA THR A 47 -4.75 -10.78 8.91
C THR A 47 -3.28 -10.53 9.23
N CYS A 48 -2.79 -9.34 8.91
CA CYS A 48 -1.40 -8.93 9.06
C CYS A 48 -1.27 -7.73 10.01
N GLN A 49 -0.43 -7.86 11.03
CA GLN A 49 0.07 -6.73 11.80
C GLN A 49 1.37 -6.24 11.19
N MET A 50 1.45 -4.94 10.98
CA MET A 50 2.67 -4.28 10.51
C MET A 50 3.31 -3.47 11.62
N TYR A 51 4.65 -3.42 11.56
CA TYR A 51 5.50 -2.66 12.48
C TYR A 51 6.55 -1.92 11.67
N PHE A 52 6.92 -0.73 12.11
CA PHE A 52 7.93 0.05 11.42
C PHE A 52 8.75 0.90 12.41
N GLY A 53 10.06 0.96 12.20
CA GLY A 53 10.94 1.74 13.07
C GLY A 53 12.41 1.59 12.69
N SER A 54 13.29 2.15 13.53
CA SER A 54 14.74 2.09 13.34
C SER A 54 15.45 1.09 14.24
N ASP A 55 14.77 0.51 15.23
CA ASP A 55 15.30 -0.54 16.09
C ASP A 55 14.62 -1.87 15.73
N PRO A 56 15.32 -2.82 15.09
CA PRO A 56 14.72 -4.08 14.64
C PRO A 56 14.24 -4.97 15.79
N GLU A 57 14.76 -4.80 17.02
CA GLU A 57 14.35 -5.58 18.19
C GLU A 57 13.07 -5.00 18.83
N ASN A 58 12.79 -3.70 18.64
CA ASN A 58 11.67 -3.00 19.26
C ASN A 58 10.89 -2.15 18.25
N LEU A 59 10.38 -2.79 17.20
CA LEU A 59 9.59 -2.10 16.19
C LEU A 59 8.18 -1.77 16.74
N PRO A 60 7.79 -0.50 16.77
CA PRO A 60 6.42 -0.12 17.12
C PRO A 60 5.41 -0.57 16.05
N VAL A 61 4.19 -0.84 16.49
CA VAL A 61 3.06 -1.11 15.59
C VAL A 61 2.71 0.13 14.77
N THR A 62 2.27 -0.07 13.53
CA THR A 62 1.86 1.04 12.62
C THR A 62 0.35 1.25 12.56
N GLY A 63 -0.40 0.72 13.50
CA GLY A 63 -1.85 0.80 13.54
C GLY A 63 -2.48 -0.53 13.88
N ILE A 64 -3.76 -0.67 13.57
CA ILE A 64 -4.49 -1.93 13.77
C ILE A 64 -4.10 -2.97 12.73
N PRO A 65 -4.24 -4.27 13.03
CA PRO A 65 -4.03 -5.33 12.05
C PRO A 65 -4.92 -5.14 10.81
N VAL A 66 -4.35 -5.42 9.65
CA VAL A 66 -5.07 -5.33 8.37
C VAL A 66 -5.57 -6.71 7.97
N ASP A 67 -6.87 -6.83 7.79
CA ASP A 67 -7.48 -8.04 7.22
C ASP A 67 -7.35 -8.03 5.69
N LEU A 68 -6.44 -8.82 5.18
CA LEU A 68 -6.17 -8.95 3.75
C LEU A 68 -7.10 -9.96 3.06
N THR A 69 -8.03 -10.57 3.79
CA THR A 69 -9.08 -11.41 3.18
C THR A 69 -10.22 -10.57 2.60
N ILE A 70 -10.35 -9.35 3.06
CA ILE A 70 -11.39 -8.42 2.60
C ILE A 70 -10.95 -7.83 1.26
N PRO A 71 -11.80 -7.88 0.23
CA PRO A 71 -11.50 -7.23 -1.04
C PRO A 71 -11.17 -5.75 -0.88
N VAL A 72 -10.21 -5.26 -1.63
CA VAL A 72 -9.73 -3.87 -1.49
C VAL A 72 -10.80 -2.83 -1.74
N ASN A 73 -11.77 -3.14 -2.59
CA ASN A 73 -12.90 -2.28 -2.92
C ASN A 73 -14.10 -2.41 -1.96
N HIS A 74 -13.90 -3.04 -0.81
CA HIS A 74 -14.94 -3.12 0.21
C HIS A 74 -14.90 -1.88 1.10
N ILE A 75 -16.06 -1.34 1.44
CA ILE A 75 -16.18 -0.10 2.24
C ILE A 75 -15.45 -0.17 3.60
N SER A 76 -15.37 -1.35 4.21
CA SER A 76 -14.65 -1.53 5.49
C SER A 76 -13.13 -1.34 5.39
N THR A 77 -12.57 -1.31 4.18
CA THR A 77 -11.15 -1.03 3.96
C THR A 77 -10.84 0.48 3.88
N GLY A 78 -11.86 1.32 3.89
CA GLY A 78 -11.74 2.75 3.62
C GLY A 78 -11.89 3.10 2.14
N TRP A 79 -12.25 2.12 1.32
CA TRP A 79 -12.50 2.34 -0.10
C TRP A 79 -13.76 3.16 -0.34
N GLU A 80 -13.66 4.11 -1.26
CA GLU A 80 -14.80 4.88 -1.76
C GLU A 80 -14.87 4.75 -3.29
N GLN A 81 -16.09 4.64 -3.80
CA GLN A 81 -16.34 4.68 -5.24
C GLN A 81 -16.14 6.11 -5.75
N ASP A 82 -15.48 6.26 -6.87
CA ASP A 82 -15.49 7.53 -7.59
C ASP A 82 -16.90 7.82 -8.14
N THR A 83 -17.22 9.09 -8.33
CA THR A 83 -18.62 9.52 -8.53
C THR A 83 -19.23 9.05 -9.85
N GLU A 84 -18.53 9.08 -10.95
CA GLU A 84 -19.00 8.61 -12.24
C GLU A 84 -17.87 7.95 -13.02
N ASP A 85 -18.18 6.84 -13.65
CA ASP A 85 -17.30 6.13 -14.60
C ASP A 85 -15.84 5.89 -14.15
N ASP A 86 -15.61 5.75 -12.84
CA ASP A 86 -14.26 5.59 -12.25
C ASP A 86 -13.29 6.74 -12.60
N ILE A 87 -13.81 7.93 -12.81
CA ILE A 87 -13.00 9.13 -13.05
C ILE A 87 -12.37 9.62 -11.75
N TYR A 88 -11.12 10.04 -11.81
CA TYR A 88 -10.41 10.59 -10.68
C TYR A 88 -11.17 11.73 -10.00
N ASN A 89 -11.34 11.60 -8.69
CA ASN A 89 -11.91 12.63 -7.85
C ASN A 89 -10.96 12.92 -6.67
N ALA A 90 -10.41 14.11 -6.62
CA ALA A 90 -9.42 14.51 -5.62
C ALA A 90 -9.96 14.46 -4.18
N GLU A 91 -11.24 14.73 -3.97
CA GLU A 91 -11.83 14.66 -2.63
C GLU A 91 -12.03 13.21 -2.17
N VAL A 92 -12.42 12.32 -3.08
CA VAL A 92 -12.48 10.88 -2.82
C VAL A 92 -11.09 10.36 -2.49
N ASP A 93 -10.09 10.70 -3.30
CA ASP A 93 -8.71 10.29 -3.10
C ASP A 93 -8.16 10.73 -1.74
N LYS A 94 -8.41 11.97 -1.37
CA LYS A 94 -8.02 12.52 -0.07
C LYS A 94 -8.65 11.76 1.11
N ARG A 95 -9.94 11.41 1.02
CA ARG A 95 -10.61 10.62 2.07
C ARG A 95 -10.03 9.21 2.16
N MET A 96 -9.83 8.56 1.01
CA MET A 96 -9.21 7.23 0.97
C MET A 96 -7.81 7.24 1.58
N ARG A 97 -6.99 8.25 1.27
CA ARG A 97 -5.65 8.40 1.86
C ARG A 97 -5.69 8.63 3.37
N ASN A 98 -6.70 9.33 3.88
CA ASN A 98 -6.90 9.46 5.32
C ASN A 98 -7.23 8.11 5.97
N ASN A 99 -7.84 7.19 5.24
CA ASN A 99 -8.08 5.81 5.65
C ASN A 99 -6.91 4.86 5.33
N MET A 100 -5.75 5.40 4.99
CA MET A 100 -4.52 4.64 4.72
C MET A 100 -4.62 3.68 3.54
N ILE A 101 -5.49 3.98 2.57
CA ILE A 101 -5.63 3.23 1.32
C ILE A 101 -5.49 4.15 0.12
N MET A 102 -4.99 3.61 -0.97
CA MET A 102 -4.84 4.34 -2.22
C MET A 102 -5.41 3.54 -3.38
N LYS A 103 -6.21 4.22 -4.16
CA LYS A 103 -6.70 3.72 -5.43
C LYS A 103 -5.79 4.20 -6.55
N GLY A 104 -5.37 3.27 -7.39
CA GLY A 104 -4.53 3.59 -8.52
C GLY A 104 -5.21 4.49 -9.56
N ILE A 105 -4.42 5.26 -10.28
CA ILE A 105 -4.84 5.88 -11.52
C ILE A 105 -4.35 4.99 -12.65
N LYS A 106 -5.26 4.50 -13.46
CA LYS A 106 -4.92 3.68 -14.60
C LYS A 106 -4.23 4.52 -15.66
N SER A 107 -3.05 4.08 -16.09
CA SER A 107 -2.43 4.63 -17.29
C SER A 107 -3.23 4.19 -18.49
N VAL A 108 -3.96 5.11 -19.11
CA VAL A 108 -4.51 4.88 -20.44
C VAL A 108 -3.42 5.20 -21.44
N ASN A 109 -3.15 4.29 -22.35
CA ASN A 109 -2.11 4.40 -23.38
C ASN A 109 -2.42 5.45 -24.46
N ASP A 110 -2.99 6.59 -24.11
CA ASP A 110 -3.33 7.59 -25.09
C ASP A 110 -2.71 8.95 -24.79
N GLU A 111 -2.04 9.43 -25.79
CA GLU A 111 -1.21 10.64 -25.82
C GLU A 111 -1.98 11.94 -25.57
N VAL A 112 -3.27 11.94 -25.30
CA VAL A 112 -4.10 13.14 -25.43
C VAL A 112 -5.00 13.47 -24.24
N ALA A 113 -5.24 12.60 -23.28
CA ALA A 113 -6.14 12.88 -22.17
C ALA A 113 -5.44 12.90 -20.81
N PRO A 114 -5.81 13.80 -19.90
CA PRO A 114 -5.40 13.65 -18.52
C PRO A 114 -5.87 12.28 -18.02
N ARG A 115 -4.96 11.49 -17.50
CA ARG A 115 -5.21 10.15 -16.99
C ARG A 115 -6.14 10.23 -15.81
N THR A 116 -7.39 9.91 -16.04
CA THR A 116 -8.46 10.10 -15.06
C THR A 116 -9.10 8.80 -14.63
N GLU A 117 -8.85 7.70 -15.35
CA GLU A 117 -9.43 6.41 -14.99
C GLU A 117 -8.75 5.80 -13.76
N ARG A 118 -9.56 5.26 -12.87
CA ARG A 118 -9.11 4.53 -11.71
C ARG A 118 -8.84 3.06 -12.03
N GLU A 119 -7.86 2.51 -11.36
CA GLU A 119 -7.59 1.09 -11.42
C GLU A 119 -8.75 0.30 -10.80
N LYS A 120 -9.34 -0.62 -11.56
CA LYS A 120 -10.49 -1.44 -11.14
C LYS A 120 -10.09 -2.76 -10.48
N GLU A 121 -8.81 -3.06 -10.39
CA GLU A 121 -8.30 -4.35 -9.99
C GLU A 121 -8.26 -4.51 -8.46
N ASN A 122 -8.21 -5.77 -8.02
CA ASN A 122 -8.18 -6.16 -6.60
C ASN A 122 -6.84 -5.83 -5.90
N CYS A 123 -5.97 -5.10 -6.54
CA CYS A 123 -4.73 -4.60 -5.96
C CYS A 123 -4.92 -3.20 -5.40
N SER A 124 -4.38 -2.98 -4.23
CA SER A 124 -4.27 -1.62 -3.69
C SER A 124 -2.90 -1.37 -3.13
N ARG A 125 -2.53 -0.11 -3.11
CA ARG A 125 -1.45 0.36 -2.28
C ARG A 125 -2.01 0.73 -0.91
N ARG A 126 -1.36 0.22 0.14
CA ARG A 126 -1.68 0.61 1.50
C ARG A 126 -0.55 1.44 2.07
N ILE A 127 -0.92 2.50 2.75
CA ILE A 127 0.01 3.31 3.51
C ILE A 127 0.27 2.62 4.84
N VAL A 128 1.52 2.25 5.10
CA VAL A 128 1.95 1.63 6.35
C VAL A 128 2.11 2.69 7.44
N THR A 129 2.79 3.77 7.10
CA THR A 129 3.06 4.89 8.01
C THR A 129 3.37 6.16 7.25
N ARG A 130 3.14 7.30 7.89
CA ARG A 130 3.53 8.63 7.41
C ARG A 130 4.29 9.32 8.52
N GLN A 131 5.60 9.54 8.32
CA GLN A 131 6.42 10.19 9.34
C GLN A 131 7.69 10.84 8.78
N MET A 132 8.35 11.60 9.65
CA MET A 132 9.68 12.12 9.35
C MET A 132 10.70 10.98 9.28
N MET A 133 11.44 10.91 8.17
CA MET A 133 12.54 9.97 7.98
C MET A 133 13.85 10.71 7.72
N ASP A 134 14.95 10.06 8.09
CA ASP A 134 16.29 10.62 8.06
C ASP A 134 17.20 9.65 7.29
N PRO A 135 17.98 10.12 6.28
CA PRO A 135 18.86 9.25 5.49
C PRO A 135 19.98 8.60 6.32
N ASP A 136 20.31 9.17 7.48
CA ASP A 136 21.34 8.64 8.37
C ASP A 136 20.82 7.52 9.28
N LYS A 137 19.52 7.21 9.19
CA LYS A 137 18.89 6.13 9.95
C LYS A 137 18.57 4.95 9.04
N THR A 138 18.78 3.75 9.57
CA THR A 138 18.27 2.52 8.98
C THR A 138 16.85 2.27 9.47
N TYR A 139 15.96 1.93 8.56
CA TYR A 139 14.57 1.60 8.88
C TYR A 139 14.28 0.14 8.57
N TYR A 140 13.33 -0.41 9.32
CA TYR A 140 12.88 -1.78 9.20
C TYR A 140 11.36 -1.81 9.17
N ILE A 141 10.82 -2.71 8.37
CA ILE A 141 9.41 -3.07 8.37
C ILE A 141 9.26 -4.54 8.74
N ARG A 142 8.28 -4.86 9.56
CA ARG A 142 7.94 -6.24 9.92
C ARG A 142 6.48 -6.51 9.59
N PHE A 143 6.24 -7.62 8.92
CA PHE A 143 4.94 -8.17 8.64
C PHE A 143 4.76 -9.43 9.46
N LYS A 144 3.70 -9.47 10.27
CA LYS A 144 3.42 -10.60 11.14
C LYS A 144 1.98 -11.03 11.00
N SER A 145 1.76 -12.33 10.75
CA SER A 145 0.43 -12.91 10.78
C SER A 145 -0.09 -12.97 12.22
N VAL A 146 -1.33 -12.56 12.47
CA VAL A 146 -1.86 -12.40 13.84
C VAL A 146 -2.97 -13.37 14.24
N LEU A 147 -3.53 -14.12 13.30
CA LEU A 147 -4.55 -15.12 13.60
C LEU A 147 -4.06 -16.53 13.27
N ASP A 148 -4.56 -17.50 14.03
CA ASP A 148 -4.27 -18.91 13.82
C ASP A 148 -5.14 -19.48 12.69
N SER A 149 -4.61 -19.49 11.48
CA SER A 149 -5.18 -20.29 10.41
C SER A 149 -4.05 -20.88 9.56
N ASP A 150 -4.22 -22.09 9.11
CA ASP A 150 -3.21 -22.81 8.32
C ASP A 150 -3.03 -22.28 6.91
N ARG A 151 -3.91 -21.35 6.49
CA ARG A 151 -3.94 -20.81 5.14
C ARG A 151 -3.64 -19.32 5.14
N LYS A 152 -2.50 -18.94 5.72
CA LYS A 152 -2.06 -17.54 5.67
C LYS A 152 -0.94 -17.39 4.68
N GLU A 153 -1.04 -16.32 3.94
CA GLU A 153 -0.06 -15.98 2.95
C GLU A 153 0.19 -14.47 2.98
N LEU A 154 1.45 -14.09 2.91
CA LEU A 154 1.84 -12.74 2.57
C LEU A 154 2.27 -12.74 1.11
N TYR A 155 1.68 -11.84 0.35
CA TYR A 155 2.15 -11.50 -0.99
C TYR A 155 2.37 -10.01 -1.04
N MET A 156 3.49 -9.61 -1.55
CA MET A 156 3.87 -8.23 -1.68
C MET A 156 4.59 -8.05 -3.00
N ASP A 157 4.10 -7.13 -3.81
CA ASP A 157 4.74 -6.75 -5.06
C ASP A 157 5.95 -5.86 -4.78
N TYR A 158 5.72 -4.70 -4.16
CA TYR A 158 6.79 -3.78 -3.82
C TYR A 158 6.52 -2.99 -2.53
N LEU A 159 7.59 -2.39 -2.04
CA LEU A 159 7.58 -1.33 -1.04
C LEU A 159 8.10 -0.05 -1.67
N GLU A 160 7.49 1.08 -1.32
CA GLU A 160 7.93 2.38 -1.81
C GLU A 160 7.96 3.42 -0.70
N PHE A 161 8.95 4.33 -0.78
CA PHE A 161 8.96 5.57 -0.04
C PHE A 161 8.53 6.71 -0.95
N VAL A 162 7.48 7.41 -0.56
CA VAL A 162 6.97 8.55 -1.32
C VAL A 162 7.09 9.80 -0.47
N SER A 163 7.79 10.81 -1.00
CA SER A 163 8.00 12.07 -0.29
C SER A 163 6.72 12.91 -0.24
N LYS A 164 6.64 13.78 0.77
CA LYS A 164 5.50 14.68 0.96
C LYS A 164 5.22 15.55 -0.28
N GLU A 165 6.25 15.98 -0.98
CA GLU A 165 6.10 16.82 -2.18
C GLU A 165 5.38 16.11 -3.33
N ILE A 166 5.35 14.77 -3.29
CA ILE A 166 4.63 13.96 -4.27
C ILE A 166 3.23 13.65 -3.77
N PHE A 167 3.09 13.05 -2.58
CA PHE A 167 1.79 12.58 -2.11
C PHE A 167 0.84 13.70 -1.67
N ASP A 168 1.34 14.89 -1.40
CA ASP A 168 0.57 16.07 -0.96
C ASP A 168 0.60 17.17 -2.03
N ASN A 169 0.75 16.79 -3.30
CA ASN A 169 0.75 17.74 -4.40
C ASN A 169 -0.69 17.94 -4.90
N PRO A 170 -1.28 19.12 -4.72
CA PRO A 170 -2.65 19.38 -5.14
C PRO A 170 -2.81 19.52 -6.67
N GLU A 171 -1.72 19.77 -7.38
CA GLU A 171 -1.75 20.05 -8.83
C GLU A 171 -1.57 18.79 -9.67
N LYS A 172 -0.96 17.78 -9.10
CA LYS A 172 -0.67 16.53 -9.81
C LYS A 172 -1.06 15.33 -8.93
N PRO A 173 -2.16 14.65 -9.28
CA PRO A 173 -2.43 13.36 -8.66
C PRO A 173 -1.28 12.42 -8.96
N GLU A 174 -1.00 11.56 -8.00
CA GLU A 174 0.04 10.55 -8.14
C GLU A 174 -0.32 9.56 -9.24
N ASP A 175 0.51 9.50 -10.26
CA ASP A 175 0.40 8.47 -11.29
C ASP A 175 0.80 7.11 -10.72
N ILE A 176 0.13 6.08 -11.18
CA ILE A 176 0.50 4.70 -10.93
C ILE A 176 0.99 4.08 -12.23
N TRP A 177 2.08 3.38 -12.10
CA TRP A 177 2.77 2.65 -13.15
C TRP A 177 2.05 1.36 -13.50
#